data_93e0a5cc43b378a0adb4c5ddad15a364
#
_entry.id   93e0a5cc43b378a0adb4c5ddad15a364
#
_cell.length_a   1.000
_cell.length_b   1.000
_cell.length_c   1.000
_cell.angle_alpha   90.00
_cell.angle_beta   90.00
_cell.angle_gamma   90.00
#
_symmetry.space_group_name_H-M   'P 1'
#
loop_
_entity.id
_entity.type
_entity.pdbx_description
1 polymer ?
#
loop_
_entity_poly.entity_id
_entity_poly.type
_entity_poly.pdbx_seq_one_letter_code
_entity_poly.pdbx_strand_id
1 'polypeptide(L)'
;MLNSYIEHCRNRSYMSGIERDKIRIKKTAEVFTPTELVNQVLDKLEEKNPQLFSNSNKTFLDPACGDGQFLSEVVIKKMEQSNCTLEKALSTTYGVEIMEDNVELCKERLAGPNPTQEILDILDKNIVCHDALTYDYSFGGEVWWEGSGLVREAKIT
;
A
#
# COMPACT_ATOMS: atom_id res chain seq x y z
N MET A 1 -8.39 4.32 18.86
CA MET A 1 -8.32 3.36 17.73
C MET A 1 -7.38 3.82 16.64
N LEU A 2 -7.59 4.99 16.06
CA LEU A 2 -6.69 5.50 15.02
C LEU A 2 -5.26 5.70 15.51
N ASN A 3 -5.06 6.26 16.70
CA ASN A 3 -3.72 6.47 17.26
C ASN A 3 -2.95 5.15 17.44
N SER A 4 -3.60 4.07 17.90
CA SER A 4 -2.94 2.77 18.04
C SER A 4 -2.59 2.15 16.68
N TYR A 5 -3.39 2.40 15.67
CA TYR A 5 -3.08 2.02 14.30
C TYR A 5 -1.87 2.77 13.76
N ILE A 6 -1.82 4.09 13.95
CA ILE A 6 -0.69 4.93 13.56
C ILE A 6 0.60 4.47 14.23
N GLU A 7 0.57 4.23 15.53
CA GLU A 7 1.72 3.69 16.26
C GLU A 7 2.18 2.34 15.70
N HIS A 8 1.23 1.44 15.46
CA HIS A 8 1.54 0.14 14.87
C HIS A 8 2.25 0.27 13.52
N CYS A 9 1.74 1.14 12.63
CA CYS A 9 2.33 1.36 11.32
C CYS A 9 3.72 1.99 11.40
N ARG A 10 3.90 2.99 12.26
CA ARG A 10 5.13 3.79 12.33
C ARG A 10 6.23 3.18 13.20
N ASN A 11 5.89 2.36 14.17
CA ASN A 11 6.89 1.61 14.95
C ASN A 11 7.64 0.56 14.10
N ARG A 12 7.18 0.32 12.90
CA ARG A 12 7.81 -0.52 11.90
C ARG A 12 8.50 0.34 10.85
N SER A 13 9.32 1.31 11.28
CA SER A 13 10.07 2.14 10.34
C SER A 13 10.96 1.27 9.44
N TYR A 14 11.34 1.81 8.31
CA TYR A 14 12.15 1.10 7.32
C TYR A 14 13.45 0.49 7.87
N MET A 15 13.93 0.98 9.01
CA MET A 15 15.13 0.47 9.68
C MET A 15 14.81 -0.43 10.87
N SER A 16 13.57 -0.51 11.34
CA SER A 16 13.25 -1.19 12.58
C SER A 16 13.22 -2.71 12.42
N GLY A 17 14.22 -3.38 12.97
CA GLY A 17 14.28 -4.82 13.11
C GLY A 17 14.50 -5.63 11.85
N ILE A 18 14.70 -4.97 10.71
CA ILE A 18 14.90 -5.66 9.44
C ILE A 18 16.20 -5.16 8.82
N GLU A 19 17.26 -5.91 9.05
CA GLU A 19 18.50 -5.71 8.31
C GLU A 19 18.38 -6.41 6.96
N ARG A 20 18.59 -5.65 5.89
CA ARG A 20 18.72 -6.23 4.56
C ARG A 20 20.18 -6.53 4.26
N ASP A 21 20.43 -7.71 3.73
CA ASP A 21 21.75 -8.06 3.20
C ASP A 21 22.15 -7.03 2.15
N LYS A 22 23.38 -6.52 2.25
CA LYS A 22 23.94 -5.54 1.31
C LYS A 22 23.93 -6.04 -0.13
N ILE A 23 24.12 -7.34 -0.33
CA ILE A 23 24.08 -7.97 -1.66
C ILE A 23 22.65 -7.91 -2.22
N ARG A 24 21.65 -8.17 -1.39
CA ARG A 24 20.24 -8.08 -1.77
C ARG A 24 19.86 -6.65 -2.13
N ILE A 25 20.23 -5.66 -1.30
CA ILE A 25 19.96 -4.25 -1.55
C ILE A 25 20.56 -3.82 -2.88
N LYS A 26 21.82 -4.20 -3.14
CA LYS A 26 22.52 -3.88 -4.39
C LYS A 26 21.86 -4.54 -5.60
N LYS A 27 21.43 -5.81 -5.46
CA LYS A 27 20.87 -6.61 -6.56
C LYS A 27 19.43 -6.22 -6.91
N THR A 28 18.62 -5.90 -5.90
CA THR A 28 17.19 -5.60 -6.08
C THR A 28 16.87 -4.13 -6.05
N ALA A 29 17.88 -3.28 -5.75
CA ALA A 29 17.71 -1.83 -5.55
C ALA A 29 16.63 -1.50 -4.52
N GLU A 30 16.49 -2.33 -3.47
CA GLU A 30 15.56 -2.08 -2.39
C GLU A 30 15.97 -0.84 -1.60
N VAL A 31 15.20 0.23 -1.74
CA VAL A 31 15.36 1.47 -0.98
C VAL A 31 14.08 1.70 -0.19
N PHE A 32 14.20 1.73 1.13
CA PHE A 32 13.09 2.00 2.02
C PHE A 32 12.99 3.51 2.27
N THR A 33 11.81 4.07 2.04
CA THR A 33 11.58 5.50 2.12
C THR A 33 11.16 5.91 3.54
N PRO A 34 11.87 6.86 4.19
CA PRO A 34 11.48 7.34 5.52
C PRO A 34 10.08 7.96 5.54
N THR A 35 9.38 7.80 6.65
CA THR A 35 8.00 8.29 6.83
C THR A 35 7.86 9.78 6.52
N GLU A 36 8.82 10.59 6.93
CA GLU A 36 8.82 12.04 6.66
C GLU A 36 8.81 12.33 5.15
N LEU A 37 9.67 11.65 4.39
CA LEU A 37 9.74 11.83 2.94
C LEU A 37 8.46 11.31 2.27
N VAL A 38 7.91 10.18 2.73
CA VAL A 38 6.62 9.67 2.25
C VAL A 38 5.55 10.74 2.38
N ASN A 39 5.43 11.35 3.55
CA ASN A 39 4.42 12.39 3.80
C ASN A 39 4.65 13.64 2.95
N GLN A 40 5.89 14.05 2.72
CA GLN A 40 6.19 15.15 1.81
C GLN A 40 5.70 14.87 0.38
N VAL A 41 5.88 13.65 -0.12
CA VAL A 41 5.38 13.25 -1.44
C VAL A 41 3.86 13.23 -1.47
N LEU A 42 3.22 12.67 -0.46
CA LEU A 42 1.75 12.61 -0.37
C LEU A 42 1.12 14.00 -0.25
N ASP A 43 1.74 14.91 0.50
CA ASP A 43 1.29 16.30 0.61
C ASP A 43 1.35 17.01 -0.76
N LYS A 44 2.38 16.76 -1.54
CA LYS A 44 2.50 17.28 -2.91
C LYS A 44 1.41 16.75 -3.84
N LEU A 45 1.06 15.48 -3.71
CA LEU A 45 -0.05 14.89 -4.48
C LEU A 45 -1.40 15.50 -4.07
N GLU A 46 -1.60 15.74 -2.79
CA GLU A 46 -2.81 16.35 -2.25
C GLU A 46 -2.96 17.80 -2.71
N GLU A 47 -1.88 18.57 -2.79
CA GLU A 47 -1.90 19.93 -3.34
C GLU A 47 -2.50 19.96 -4.76
N LYS A 48 -2.20 18.95 -5.56
CA LYS A 48 -2.72 18.81 -6.93
C LYS A 48 -4.14 18.24 -7.00
N ASN A 49 -4.53 17.50 -5.99
CA ASN A 49 -5.85 16.89 -5.88
C ASN A 49 -6.36 16.99 -4.44
N PRO A 50 -7.01 18.11 -4.07
CA PRO A 50 -7.42 18.34 -2.68
C PRO A 50 -8.39 17.31 -2.10
N GLN A 51 -9.07 16.52 -2.94
CA GLN A 51 -9.98 15.47 -2.50
C GLN A 51 -9.34 14.08 -2.45
N LEU A 52 -8.03 14.01 -2.65
CA LEU A 52 -7.32 12.74 -2.78
C LEU A 52 -7.54 11.79 -1.59
N PHE A 53 -7.50 12.30 -0.38
CA PHE A 53 -7.67 11.52 0.85
C PHE A 53 -9.04 11.69 1.50
N SER A 54 -9.71 12.82 1.27
CA SER A 54 -11.03 13.08 1.85
C SER A 54 -12.16 12.30 1.16
N ASN A 55 -11.95 11.88 -0.08
CA ASN A 55 -12.87 10.99 -0.78
C ASN A 55 -12.45 9.53 -0.59
N SER A 56 -13.17 8.80 0.26
CA SER A 56 -12.86 7.40 0.61
C SER A 56 -12.92 6.42 -0.57
N ASN A 57 -13.51 6.82 -1.70
CA ASN A 57 -13.59 5.98 -2.90
C ASN A 57 -12.37 6.12 -3.83
N LYS A 58 -11.48 7.09 -3.59
CA LYS A 58 -10.24 7.21 -4.37
C LYS A 58 -9.36 5.99 -4.14
N THR A 59 -8.89 5.40 -5.23
CA THR A 59 -8.00 4.24 -5.20
C THR A 59 -6.53 4.64 -5.26
N PHE A 60 -5.69 3.88 -4.59
CA PHE A 60 -4.25 4.06 -4.58
C PHE A 60 -3.57 2.75 -4.97
N LEU A 61 -2.57 2.85 -5.81
CA LEU A 61 -1.72 1.72 -6.19
C LEU A 61 -0.26 2.11 -6.02
N ASP A 62 0.48 1.28 -5.31
CA ASP A 62 1.95 1.33 -5.29
C ASP A 62 2.48 0.05 -5.96
N PRO A 63 3.02 0.14 -7.19
CA PRO A 63 3.51 -1.03 -7.92
C PRO A 63 4.88 -1.52 -7.44
N ALA A 64 5.45 -0.89 -6.43
CA ALA A 64 6.69 -1.29 -5.78
C ALA A 64 6.58 -0.99 -4.28
N CYS A 65 5.58 -1.59 -3.63
CA CYS A 65 5.14 -1.15 -2.30
C CYS A 65 6.12 -1.51 -1.17
N GLY A 66 7.09 -2.37 -1.41
CA GLY A 66 8.04 -2.77 -0.38
C GLY A 66 7.33 -3.32 0.86
N ASP A 67 7.74 -2.87 2.02
CA ASP A 67 7.12 -3.22 3.30
C ASP A 67 5.95 -2.32 3.71
N GLY A 68 5.44 -1.49 2.79
CA GLY A 68 4.22 -0.71 2.97
C GLY A 68 4.39 0.71 3.51
N GLN A 69 5.55 1.32 3.37
CA GLN A 69 5.81 2.68 3.87
C GLN A 69 4.83 3.72 3.30
N PHE A 70 4.67 3.77 1.97
CA PHE A 70 3.71 4.68 1.33
C PHE A 70 2.28 4.28 1.64
N LEU A 71 1.95 3.00 1.49
CA LEU A 71 0.58 2.53 1.62
C LEU A 71 0.04 2.75 3.03
N SER A 72 0.83 2.56 4.07
CA SER A 72 0.39 2.81 5.44
C SER A 72 0.06 4.28 5.68
N GLU A 73 0.87 5.21 5.17
CA GLU A 73 0.59 6.64 5.32
C GLU A 73 -0.63 7.07 4.49
N VAL A 74 -0.86 6.46 3.32
CA VAL A 74 -2.09 6.64 2.53
C VAL A 74 -3.31 6.23 3.34
N VAL A 75 -3.29 5.04 3.95
CA VAL A 75 -4.39 4.52 4.76
C VAL A 75 -4.66 5.45 5.96
N ILE A 76 -3.62 5.89 6.66
CA ILE A 76 -3.75 6.84 7.78
C ILE A 76 -4.44 8.13 7.31
N LYS A 77 -3.96 8.75 6.23
CA LYS A 77 -4.55 9.99 5.69
C LYS A 77 -6.02 9.81 5.27
N LYS A 78 -6.36 8.69 4.67
CA LYS A 78 -7.76 8.37 4.34
C LYS A 78 -8.65 8.32 5.56
N MET A 79 -8.21 7.62 6.61
CA MET A 79 -8.97 7.52 7.85
C MET A 79 -9.10 8.86 8.55
N GLU A 80 -8.04 9.67 8.57
CA GLU A 80 -8.05 11.00 9.17
C GLU A 80 -8.96 11.98 8.42
N GLN A 81 -8.88 12.01 7.09
CA GLN A 81 -9.56 13.04 6.29
C GLN A 81 -10.97 12.67 5.86
N SER A 82 -11.23 11.39 5.56
CA SER A 82 -12.56 10.94 5.16
C SER A 82 -13.39 10.37 6.32
N ASN A 83 -12.76 10.13 7.46
CA ASN A 83 -13.36 9.48 8.62
C ASN A 83 -13.95 8.08 8.30
N CYS A 84 -13.38 7.40 7.31
CA CYS A 84 -13.78 6.04 6.95
C CYS A 84 -13.18 5.00 7.90
N THR A 85 -13.73 3.78 7.84
CA THR A 85 -13.18 2.64 8.60
C THR A 85 -11.86 2.16 8.00
N LEU A 86 -11.09 1.40 8.76
CA LEU A 86 -9.86 0.77 8.27
C LEU A 86 -10.16 -0.16 7.09
N GLU A 87 -11.22 -0.97 7.19
CA GLU A 87 -11.65 -1.86 6.11
C GLU A 87 -11.92 -1.09 4.82
N LYS A 88 -12.62 0.04 4.90
CA LYS A 88 -12.88 0.89 3.74
C LYS A 88 -11.59 1.47 3.16
N ALA A 89 -10.71 1.99 3.99
CA ALA A 89 -9.43 2.54 3.55
C ALA A 89 -8.57 1.47 2.85
N LEU A 90 -8.49 0.27 3.42
CA LEU A 90 -7.75 -0.85 2.83
C LEU A 90 -8.40 -1.37 1.54
N SER A 91 -9.72 -1.37 1.46
CA SER A 91 -10.44 -1.87 0.26
C SER A 91 -10.14 -1.07 -1.01
N THR A 92 -9.62 0.13 -0.88
CA THR A 92 -9.24 1.02 -1.99
C THR A 92 -7.73 1.27 -2.08
N THR A 93 -6.93 0.42 -1.42
CA THR A 93 -5.46 0.54 -1.37
C THR A 93 -4.84 -0.76 -1.90
N TYR A 94 -3.92 -0.63 -2.86
CA TYR A 94 -3.38 -1.75 -3.61
C TYR A 94 -1.85 -1.66 -3.69
N GLY A 95 -1.20 -2.82 -3.59
CA GLY A 95 0.25 -2.89 -3.69
C GLY A 95 0.72 -4.12 -4.46
N VAL A 96 1.80 -3.95 -5.19
CA VAL A 96 2.53 -5.03 -5.86
C VAL A 96 3.97 -4.99 -5.38
N GLU A 97 4.52 -6.13 -5.01
CA GLU A 97 5.90 -6.25 -4.54
C GLU A 97 6.46 -7.61 -4.98
N ILE A 98 7.67 -7.60 -5.48
CA ILE A 98 8.31 -8.81 -6.03
C ILE A 98 8.86 -9.74 -4.94
N MET A 99 9.22 -9.19 -3.78
CA MET A 99 9.83 -9.95 -2.69
C MET A 99 8.76 -10.42 -1.70
N GLU A 100 8.62 -11.73 -1.53
CA GLU A 100 7.59 -12.33 -0.68
C GLU A 100 7.67 -11.85 0.79
N ASP A 101 8.87 -11.72 1.35
CA ASP A 101 9.04 -11.24 2.72
C ASP A 101 8.57 -9.79 2.91
N ASN A 102 8.78 -8.94 1.90
CA ASN A 102 8.25 -7.57 1.92
C ASN A 102 6.72 -7.55 1.83
N VAL A 103 6.13 -8.44 1.03
CA VAL A 103 4.66 -8.57 0.95
C VAL A 103 4.08 -8.92 2.32
N GLU A 104 4.66 -9.88 3.03
CA GLU A 104 4.21 -10.27 4.37
C GLU A 104 4.35 -9.11 5.37
N LEU A 105 5.48 -8.40 5.35
CA LEU A 105 5.69 -7.23 6.20
C LEU A 105 4.71 -6.09 5.88
N CYS A 106 4.42 -5.87 4.61
CA CYS A 106 3.43 -4.90 4.18
C CYS A 106 2.04 -5.24 4.72
N LYS A 107 1.62 -6.48 4.58
CA LYS A 107 0.33 -6.96 5.12
C LYS A 107 0.27 -6.80 6.63
N GLU A 108 1.31 -7.20 7.36
CA GLU A 108 1.38 -7.03 8.82
C GLU A 108 1.27 -5.55 9.23
N ARG A 109 1.97 -4.67 8.52
CA ARG A 109 1.90 -3.23 8.78
C ARG A 109 0.49 -2.69 8.58
N LEU A 110 -0.13 -3.01 7.45
CA LEU A 110 -1.45 -2.51 7.09
C LEU A 110 -2.58 -3.12 7.91
N ALA A 111 -2.40 -4.34 8.42
CA ALA A 111 -3.43 -5.04 9.19
C ALA A 111 -3.74 -4.37 10.54
N GLY A 112 -2.79 -3.67 11.11
CA GLY A 112 -2.94 -3.08 12.44
C GLY A 112 -2.71 -4.09 13.57
N PRO A 113 -2.86 -3.66 14.83
CA PRO A 113 -2.50 -4.50 15.98
C PRO A 113 -3.48 -5.65 16.27
N ASN A 114 -4.74 -5.51 15.85
CA ASN A 114 -5.80 -6.50 16.12
C ASN A 114 -6.67 -6.68 14.87
N PRO A 115 -6.13 -7.30 13.80
CA PRO A 115 -6.86 -7.42 12.55
C PRO A 115 -8.05 -8.38 12.66
N THR A 116 -9.15 -8.01 12.02
CA THR A 116 -10.27 -8.92 11.79
C THR A 116 -10.00 -9.82 10.60
N GLN A 117 -10.78 -10.89 10.45
CA GLN A 117 -10.66 -11.76 9.26
C GLN A 117 -10.96 -10.98 7.97
N GLU A 118 -11.91 -10.05 8.01
CA GLU A 118 -12.22 -9.17 6.87
C GLU A 118 -10.99 -8.36 6.45
N ILE A 119 -10.26 -7.77 7.40
CA ILE A 119 -9.02 -7.02 7.12
C ILE A 119 -7.99 -7.93 6.44
N LEU A 120 -7.80 -9.14 6.97
CA LEU A 120 -6.85 -10.10 6.42
C LEU A 120 -7.23 -10.52 5.00
N ASP A 121 -8.51 -10.75 4.75
CA ASP A 121 -9.01 -11.12 3.41
C ASP A 121 -8.82 -9.99 2.39
N ILE A 122 -9.08 -8.74 2.80
CA ILE A 122 -8.82 -7.57 1.94
C ILE A 122 -7.33 -7.48 1.58
N LEU A 123 -6.45 -7.63 2.56
CA LEU A 123 -5.01 -7.54 2.33
C LEU A 123 -4.48 -8.68 1.45
N ASP A 124 -4.97 -9.89 1.63
CA ASP A 124 -4.58 -11.02 0.78
C ASP A 124 -4.95 -10.79 -0.68
N LYS A 125 -6.04 -10.09 -0.93
CA LYS A 125 -6.48 -9.73 -2.27
C LYS A 125 -5.71 -8.54 -2.86
N ASN A 126 -5.46 -7.51 -2.05
CA ASN A 126 -5.00 -6.20 -2.52
C ASN A 126 -3.49 -6.03 -2.49
N ILE A 127 -2.76 -6.83 -1.72
CA ILE A 127 -1.30 -6.79 -1.66
C ILE A 127 -0.77 -8.11 -2.22
N VAL A 128 -0.15 -8.03 -3.38
CA VAL A 128 0.24 -9.23 -4.13
C VAL A 128 1.75 -9.34 -4.32
N CYS A 129 2.25 -10.57 -4.30
CA CYS A 129 3.63 -10.90 -4.63
C CYS A 129 3.73 -11.18 -6.11
N HIS A 130 4.23 -10.22 -6.88
CA HIS A 130 4.36 -10.35 -8.31
C HIS A 130 5.37 -9.35 -8.88
N ASP A 131 5.86 -9.62 -10.09
CA ASP A 131 6.60 -8.63 -10.88
C ASP A 131 5.61 -7.60 -11.42
N ALA A 132 5.81 -6.33 -11.05
CA ALA A 132 4.93 -5.24 -11.48
C ALA A 132 4.86 -5.07 -13.00
N LEU A 133 5.90 -5.48 -13.72
CA LEU A 133 5.95 -5.36 -15.18
C LEU A 133 5.12 -6.41 -15.91
N THR A 134 4.80 -7.53 -15.25
CA THR A 134 4.07 -8.65 -15.84
C THR A 134 2.73 -8.95 -15.18
N TYR A 135 2.45 -8.32 -14.05
CA TYR A 135 1.18 -8.51 -13.34
C TYR A 135 0.02 -7.91 -14.15
N ASP A 136 -1.13 -8.60 -14.16
CA ASP A 136 -2.32 -8.17 -14.90
C ASP A 136 -3.18 -7.11 -14.18
N TYR A 137 -2.83 -6.75 -12.96
CA TYR A 137 -3.52 -5.78 -12.11
C TYR A 137 -5.01 -6.09 -11.89
N SER A 138 -5.37 -7.37 -11.91
CA SER A 138 -6.74 -7.83 -11.63
C SER A 138 -7.05 -7.89 -10.14
N PHE A 139 -6.04 -8.07 -9.28
CA PHE A 139 -6.18 -8.27 -7.84
C PHE A 139 -7.25 -9.32 -7.49
N GLY A 140 -7.26 -10.41 -8.24
CA GLY A 140 -8.18 -11.54 -8.04
C GLY A 140 -9.64 -11.23 -8.36
N GLY A 141 -9.93 -10.17 -9.07
CA GLY A 141 -11.30 -9.72 -9.34
C GLY A 141 -11.49 -9.08 -10.69
N GLU A 142 -12.53 -8.29 -10.79
CA GLU A 142 -12.84 -7.51 -11.98
C GLU A 142 -11.91 -6.31 -12.12
N VAL A 143 -11.69 -5.89 -13.37
CA VAL A 143 -10.92 -4.69 -13.66
C VAL A 143 -11.71 -3.46 -13.26
N TRP A 144 -11.19 -2.72 -12.30
CA TRP A 144 -11.79 -1.48 -11.83
C TRP A 144 -10.93 -0.26 -12.13
N TRP A 145 -9.98 -0.42 -13.01
CA TRP A 145 -9.18 0.66 -13.61
C TRP A 145 -9.85 1.17 -14.89
N GLU A 146 -11.16 1.29 -14.88
CA GLU A 146 -11.86 1.85 -16.05
C GLU A 146 -11.26 3.22 -16.39
N GLY A 147 -10.66 3.31 -17.60
CA GLY A 147 -9.97 4.50 -18.04
C GLY A 147 -8.44 4.41 -18.07
N SER A 148 -7.81 3.40 -17.46
CA SER A 148 -6.41 3.10 -17.76
C SER A 148 -6.34 2.10 -18.92
N GLY A 149 -5.95 2.55 -20.11
CA GLY A 149 -5.87 1.67 -21.30
C GLY A 149 -5.03 0.41 -21.07
N LEU A 150 -3.97 0.50 -20.27
CA LEU A 150 -3.06 -0.59 -19.96
C LEU A 150 -3.74 -1.78 -19.26
N VAL A 151 -4.66 -1.52 -18.33
CA VAL A 151 -5.31 -2.60 -17.58
C VAL A 151 -6.42 -3.25 -18.41
N ARG A 152 -7.09 -2.50 -19.26
CA ARG A 152 -8.05 -3.06 -20.21
C ARG A 152 -7.37 -3.98 -21.21
N GLU A 153 -6.23 -3.59 -21.74
CA GLU A 153 -5.45 -4.40 -22.67
C GLU A 153 -4.98 -5.71 -22.00
N ALA A 154 -4.50 -5.64 -20.78
CA ALA A 154 -4.09 -6.81 -20.03
C ALA A 154 -5.24 -7.80 -19.76
N LYS A 155 -6.47 -7.32 -19.67
CA LYS A 155 -7.65 -8.18 -19.46
C LYS A 155 -8.22 -8.77 -20.74
N ILE A 156 -8.03 -8.11 -21.86
CA ILE A 156 -8.52 -8.54 -23.17
C ILE A 156 -7.57 -9.57 -23.81
N THR A 157 -6.31 -9.49 -23.47
CA THR A 157 -5.27 -10.42 -23.90
C THR A 157 -5.08 -11.58 -22.95
#